data_a1d233dd57a225172cfaeb91e305c34c
#
_entry.id   a1d233dd57a225172cfaeb91e305c34c
#
_cell.length_a   1.000
_cell.length_b   1.000
_cell.length_c   1.000
_cell.angle_alpha   90.00
_cell.angle_beta   90.00
_cell.angle_gamma   90.00
#
_symmetry.space_group_name_H-M   'P 1'
#
loop_
_entity.id
_entity.type
_entity.pdbx_description
1 polymer ?
#
loop_
_entity_poly.entity_id
_entity_poly.type
_entity_poly.pdbx_seq_one_letter_code
_entity_poly.pdbx_strand_id
1 'polypeptide(L)'
;MTYPLLGRIQAPGDVKRLQESELPALCEEIRQFLIESVSATGGHLSSNLGVVELTVALHRALDLPQDKILFDVGHQCYTHKLLTGRMAGFAELRQKNGLSGFPNPKESPCDTFIAGHGSAALSTAIGIARAKKLKGEPGKVVVIVGDGAFTGGMVYEGMNNVSQLNNLICILNDNKMSISKNVGQMANYLTKLRTDPKYFHVKAQMETALERIPVAGNAMVKVLQGGKQLVRRGIYHSTMFEEMGFQYIGPVDGHDVLLMEQMLTNLQEQFAPIFLHVVTQKGKGLKPAEENPGEFHAVSSIDLSHLTDPELSPKDSFSTVFGSTLAEIGDDVPELCAITAAMKYGTGLNFFKHRHKERFYDVGMAEEHAVSFAAGLASQGLLPTVAIYSTFFQRAYDQIIHDVSLMHLNVLFGVDRAGLVPGDGETHQGIYDPAFFSQIGIPVFAPANYAELKYWLPHLVKDMTGPRAIRYARGNEKEALAALGCTGNLFDKIDTRPGAKVALVSYGAESEEIIAATKLLLQKKVAADAYKLTRIFPLPEGLCEALADYDTILFAEDAIRTGGIGQQLGFALQQAGWQGKYLLHAVDNSHLLHASVAELRKDQNLDAAALAADVLACIK
;
A
#
# COMPACT_ATOMS: atom_id res chain seq x y z
N MET A 1 22.71 -21.78 -1.16
CA MET A 1 22.31 -23.14 -0.68
C MET A 1 21.64 -23.91 -1.82
N THR A 2 21.56 -25.23 -1.74
CA THR A 2 20.79 -26.05 -2.69
C THR A 2 19.39 -26.28 -2.10
N TYR A 3 18.36 -26.11 -2.91
CA TYR A 3 16.95 -26.28 -2.55
C TYR A 3 16.38 -27.48 -3.34
N PRO A 4 16.65 -28.72 -2.94
CA PRO A 4 16.38 -29.91 -3.74
C PRO A 4 14.86 -30.15 -3.94
N LEU A 5 14.00 -29.83 -2.99
CA LEU A 5 12.54 -29.98 -3.13
C LEU A 5 11.94 -28.79 -3.90
N LEU A 6 12.30 -27.57 -3.53
CA LEU A 6 11.81 -26.36 -4.21
C LEU A 6 12.27 -26.35 -5.68
N GLY A 7 13.49 -26.80 -5.98
CA GLY A 7 14.00 -26.90 -7.34
C GLY A 7 13.24 -27.89 -8.25
N ARG A 8 12.43 -28.80 -7.70
CA ARG A 8 11.55 -29.70 -8.46
C ARG A 8 10.25 -29.04 -8.93
N ILE A 9 9.95 -27.83 -8.42
CA ILE A 9 8.71 -27.11 -8.70
C ILE A 9 8.98 -26.10 -9.83
N GLN A 10 8.59 -26.46 -11.05
CA GLN A 10 8.79 -25.66 -12.27
C GLN A 10 7.48 -25.13 -12.86
N ALA A 11 6.34 -25.70 -12.45
CA ALA A 11 5.02 -25.36 -12.95
C ALA A 11 3.95 -25.48 -11.85
N PRO A 12 2.79 -24.82 -12.02
CA PRO A 12 1.64 -25.03 -11.15
C PRO A 12 1.25 -26.52 -11.11
N GLY A 13 1.02 -27.05 -9.93
CA GLY A 13 0.66 -28.46 -9.72
C GLY A 13 1.84 -29.40 -9.49
N ASP A 14 3.11 -29.03 -9.72
CA ASP A 14 4.25 -29.90 -9.41
C ASP A 14 4.34 -30.24 -7.92
N VAL A 15 3.93 -29.31 -7.04
CA VAL A 15 3.86 -29.53 -5.60
C VAL A 15 2.94 -30.71 -5.23
N LYS A 16 1.94 -31.04 -6.05
CA LYS A 16 1.04 -32.18 -5.84
C LYS A 16 1.73 -33.54 -6.02
N ARG A 17 2.90 -33.56 -6.67
CA ARG A 17 3.69 -34.78 -6.90
C ARG A 17 4.61 -35.13 -5.71
N LEU A 18 4.78 -34.23 -4.76
CA LEU A 18 5.57 -34.48 -3.55
C LEU A 18 4.81 -35.38 -2.59
N GLN A 19 5.54 -36.18 -1.83
CA GLN A 19 4.96 -36.98 -0.76
C GLN A 19 4.58 -36.07 0.42
N GLU A 20 3.56 -36.42 1.18
CA GLU A 20 3.17 -35.69 2.38
C GLU A 20 4.33 -35.49 3.38
N SER A 21 5.18 -36.51 3.52
CA SER A 21 6.37 -36.46 4.38
C SER A 21 7.45 -35.46 3.91
N GLU A 22 7.41 -35.02 2.66
CA GLU A 22 8.35 -34.02 2.09
C GLU A 22 7.87 -32.57 2.34
N LEU A 23 6.58 -32.35 2.63
CA LEU A 23 5.99 -31.02 2.72
C LEU A 23 6.59 -30.13 3.83
N PRO A 24 6.85 -30.64 5.06
CA PRO A 24 7.51 -29.82 6.08
C PRO A 24 8.91 -29.36 5.65
N ALA A 25 9.68 -30.23 4.99
CA ALA A 25 11.01 -29.88 4.48
C ALA A 25 10.93 -28.87 3.32
N LEU A 26 9.94 -29.00 2.43
CA LEU A 26 9.67 -27.99 1.38
C LEU A 26 9.36 -26.61 1.99
N CYS A 27 8.51 -26.56 3.03
CA CYS A 27 8.18 -25.30 3.70
C CYS A 27 9.43 -24.63 4.29
N GLU A 28 10.36 -25.42 4.83
CA GLU A 28 11.61 -24.89 5.35
C GLU A 28 12.54 -24.39 4.23
N GLU A 29 12.66 -25.13 3.11
CA GLU A 29 13.41 -24.67 1.93
C GLU A 29 12.86 -23.36 1.37
N ILE A 30 11.52 -23.23 1.25
CA ILE A 30 10.86 -22.00 0.81
C ILE A 30 11.20 -20.84 1.75
N ARG A 31 11.11 -21.07 3.07
CA ARG A 31 11.39 -20.04 4.07
C ARG A 31 12.82 -19.55 3.98
N GLN A 32 13.77 -20.48 3.91
CA GLN A 32 15.17 -20.14 3.79
C GLN A 32 15.47 -19.37 2.48
N PHE A 33 14.90 -19.83 1.36
CA PHE A 33 15.02 -19.15 0.06
C PHE A 33 14.48 -17.72 0.11
N LEU A 34 13.32 -17.52 0.75
CA LEU A 34 12.72 -16.19 0.89
C LEU A 34 13.58 -15.27 1.76
N ILE A 35 14.16 -15.78 2.86
CA ILE A 35 15.08 -15.01 3.69
C ILE A 35 16.29 -14.55 2.86
N GLU A 36 16.92 -15.43 2.13
CA GLU A 36 18.10 -15.10 1.31
C GLU A 36 17.75 -14.13 0.17
N SER A 37 16.70 -14.41 -0.62
CA SER A 37 16.31 -13.59 -1.76
C SER A 37 15.87 -12.20 -1.36
N VAL A 38 14.96 -12.10 -0.37
CA VAL A 38 14.41 -10.80 0.07
C VAL A 38 15.47 -9.97 0.79
N SER A 39 16.42 -10.60 1.50
CA SER A 39 17.54 -9.87 2.08
C SER A 39 18.45 -9.26 1.01
N ALA A 40 18.60 -9.90 -0.14
CA ALA A 40 19.40 -9.38 -1.25
C ALA A 40 18.71 -8.28 -2.04
N THR A 41 17.41 -8.44 -2.35
CA THR A 41 16.67 -7.53 -3.25
C THR A 41 15.81 -6.48 -2.52
N GLY A 42 15.54 -6.68 -1.25
CA GLY A 42 14.47 -6.01 -0.52
C GLY A 42 13.10 -6.60 -0.84
N GLY A 43 12.10 -6.30 -0.02
CA GLY A 43 10.74 -6.78 -0.23
C GLY A 43 9.96 -6.99 1.07
N HIS A 44 8.83 -7.70 0.97
CA HIS A 44 7.98 -8.02 2.12
C HIS A 44 8.42 -9.35 2.74
N LEU A 45 9.10 -9.32 3.89
CA LEU A 45 9.69 -10.52 4.47
C LEU A 45 8.77 -11.20 5.47
N SER A 46 8.45 -10.53 6.58
CA SER A 46 7.73 -11.16 7.70
C SER A 46 6.35 -11.69 7.32
N SER A 47 5.65 -11.01 6.42
CA SER A 47 4.32 -11.41 5.94
C SER A 47 4.38 -12.70 5.11
N ASN A 48 5.41 -12.86 4.27
CA ASN A 48 5.60 -14.06 3.46
C ASN A 48 6.02 -15.26 4.31
N LEU A 49 6.92 -15.07 5.27
CA LEU A 49 7.35 -16.13 6.19
C LEU A 49 6.19 -16.70 7.01
N GLY A 50 5.18 -15.88 7.29
CA GLY A 50 4.01 -16.27 8.09
C GLY A 50 2.96 -17.11 7.34
N VAL A 51 3.04 -17.24 6.02
CA VAL A 51 2.00 -17.93 5.22
C VAL A 51 2.55 -19.05 4.32
N VAL A 52 3.73 -19.55 4.59
CA VAL A 52 4.38 -20.59 3.76
C VAL A 52 3.54 -21.85 3.74
N GLU A 53 3.23 -22.43 4.91
CA GLU A 53 2.47 -23.67 5.03
C GLU A 53 1.06 -23.54 4.48
N LEU A 54 0.37 -22.44 4.80
CA LEU A 54 -0.96 -22.13 4.25
C LEU A 54 -0.94 -22.10 2.71
N THR A 55 0.07 -21.46 2.12
CA THR A 55 0.16 -21.34 0.66
C THR A 55 0.51 -22.67 -0.01
N VAL A 56 1.41 -23.47 0.60
CA VAL A 56 1.72 -24.83 0.13
C VAL A 56 0.44 -25.69 0.17
N ALA A 57 -0.32 -25.67 1.26
CA ALA A 57 -1.55 -26.43 1.39
C ALA A 57 -2.61 -26.00 0.35
N LEU A 58 -2.73 -24.70 0.05
CA LEU A 58 -3.61 -24.20 -1.01
C LEU A 58 -3.23 -24.76 -2.38
N HIS A 59 -1.96 -24.76 -2.72
CA HIS A 59 -1.48 -25.29 -4.00
C HIS A 59 -1.60 -26.82 -4.10
N ARG A 60 -1.62 -27.52 -2.98
CA ARG A 60 -1.89 -28.96 -2.90
C ARG A 60 -3.36 -29.26 -3.14
N ALA A 61 -4.25 -28.46 -2.55
CA ALA A 61 -5.69 -28.68 -2.60
C ALA A 61 -6.34 -28.16 -3.90
N LEU A 62 -5.86 -27.06 -4.50
CA LEU A 62 -6.50 -26.37 -5.62
C LEU A 62 -5.90 -26.75 -6.98
N ASP A 63 -6.71 -26.64 -8.05
CA ASP A 63 -6.30 -26.85 -9.45
C ASP A 63 -6.15 -25.51 -10.17
N LEU A 64 -4.96 -24.89 -10.05
CA LEU A 64 -4.67 -23.62 -10.70
C LEU A 64 -4.28 -23.83 -12.18
N PRO A 65 -4.67 -22.91 -13.08
CA PRO A 65 -5.40 -21.65 -12.86
C PRO A 65 -6.93 -21.77 -12.93
N GLN A 66 -7.51 -22.99 -12.96
CA GLN A 66 -8.97 -23.19 -13.00
C GLN A 66 -9.61 -22.67 -11.70
N ASP A 67 -9.11 -23.10 -10.54
CA ASP A 67 -9.38 -22.46 -9.27
C ASP A 67 -8.69 -21.10 -9.22
N LYS A 68 -9.20 -20.20 -8.40
CA LYS A 68 -8.67 -18.84 -8.29
C LYS A 68 -8.22 -18.55 -6.88
N ILE A 69 -7.00 -18.02 -6.74
CA ILE A 69 -6.50 -17.50 -5.47
C ILE A 69 -6.36 -15.97 -5.59
N LEU A 70 -6.90 -15.25 -4.61
CA LEU A 70 -6.73 -13.82 -4.45
C LEU A 70 -6.07 -13.53 -3.10
N PHE A 71 -5.10 -12.64 -3.10
CA PHE A 71 -4.45 -12.16 -1.88
C PHE A 71 -4.88 -10.72 -1.64
N ASP A 72 -5.49 -10.44 -0.48
CA ASP A 72 -5.78 -9.06 -0.08
C ASP A 72 -4.45 -8.34 0.23
N VAL A 73 -4.31 -7.09 -0.21
CA VAL A 73 -3.02 -6.38 -0.33
C VAL A 73 -2.05 -7.07 -1.30
N GLY A 74 -1.84 -8.37 -1.17
CA GLY A 74 -1.03 -9.18 -2.09
C GLY A 74 0.46 -9.25 -1.77
N HIS A 75 0.94 -8.55 -0.76
CA HIS A 75 2.35 -8.53 -0.36
C HIS A 75 2.87 -9.87 0.20
N GLN A 76 2.00 -10.82 0.51
CA GLN A 76 2.29 -12.16 1.03
C GLN A 76 2.24 -13.25 -0.06
N CYS A 77 2.46 -12.91 -1.34
CA CYS A 77 2.30 -13.84 -2.47
C CYS A 77 3.60 -14.56 -2.91
N TYR A 78 4.72 -14.38 -2.24
CA TYR A 78 6.00 -14.89 -2.74
C TYR A 78 6.07 -16.40 -2.80
N THR A 79 5.54 -17.11 -1.80
CA THR A 79 5.40 -18.57 -1.86
C THR A 79 4.53 -19.02 -3.05
N HIS A 80 3.44 -18.29 -3.33
CA HIS A 80 2.62 -18.55 -4.52
C HIS A 80 3.41 -18.38 -5.83
N LYS A 81 4.27 -17.36 -5.94
CA LYS A 81 5.16 -17.18 -7.09
C LYS A 81 6.15 -18.33 -7.23
N LEU A 82 6.75 -18.80 -6.13
CA LEU A 82 7.65 -19.94 -6.12
C LEU A 82 6.95 -21.21 -6.60
N LEU A 83 5.76 -21.51 -6.07
CA LEU A 83 4.98 -22.70 -6.41
C LEU A 83 4.35 -22.67 -7.83
N THR A 84 4.45 -21.54 -8.51
CA THR A 84 4.07 -21.39 -9.93
C THR A 84 5.27 -21.30 -10.88
N GLY A 85 6.46 -21.75 -10.44
CA GLY A 85 7.64 -21.92 -11.27
C GLY A 85 8.47 -20.65 -11.50
N ARG A 86 8.30 -19.61 -10.69
CA ARG A 86 8.97 -18.31 -10.88
C ARG A 86 10.21 -18.11 -9.99
N MET A 87 10.80 -19.19 -9.45
CA MET A 87 11.95 -19.13 -8.55
C MET A 87 13.12 -18.30 -9.12
N ALA A 88 13.47 -18.50 -10.39
CA ALA A 88 14.59 -17.80 -11.03
C ALA A 88 14.41 -16.27 -11.06
N GLY A 89 13.17 -15.79 -11.18
CA GLY A 89 12.87 -14.35 -11.23
C GLY A 89 13.09 -13.61 -9.91
N PHE A 90 13.29 -14.31 -8.80
CA PHE A 90 13.53 -13.69 -7.50
C PHE A 90 14.86 -12.95 -7.41
N ALA A 91 15.82 -13.24 -8.29
CA ALA A 91 17.06 -12.48 -8.40
C ALA A 91 16.83 -11.01 -8.77
N GLU A 92 15.71 -10.71 -9.44
CA GLU A 92 15.31 -9.37 -9.88
C GLU A 92 13.96 -8.95 -9.27
N LEU A 93 13.61 -9.50 -8.09
CA LEU A 93 12.37 -9.17 -7.39
C LEU A 93 12.30 -7.65 -7.12
N ARG A 94 11.19 -7.00 -7.54
CA ARG A 94 10.93 -5.57 -7.40
C ARG A 94 11.93 -4.65 -8.12
N GLN A 95 12.71 -5.18 -9.03
CA GLN A 95 13.60 -4.43 -9.91
C GLN A 95 12.98 -4.27 -11.29
N LYS A 96 13.46 -3.29 -12.06
CA LYS A 96 12.95 -3.02 -13.42
C LYS A 96 13.00 -4.28 -14.30
N ASN A 97 11.88 -4.60 -14.92
CA ASN A 97 11.65 -5.81 -15.73
C ASN A 97 11.72 -7.15 -14.96
N GLY A 98 11.87 -7.12 -13.66
CA GLY A 98 11.86 -8.30 -12.79
C GLY A 98 10.46 -8.66 -12.29
N LEU A 99 10.39 -9.53 -11.27
CA LEU A 99 9.12 -9.91 -10.65
C LEU A 99 8.54 -8.79 -9.79
N SER A 100 7.23 -8.57 -9.91
CA SER A 100 6.48 -7.69 -9.01
C SER A 100 6.49 -8.22 -7.57
N GLY A 101 6.48 -7.33 -6.60
CA GLY A 101 6.26 -7.66 -5.18
C GLY A 101 4.81 -8.05 -4.84
N PHE A 102 3.91 -8.03 -5.84
CA PHE A 102 2.48 -8.32 -5.73
C PHE A 102 2.04 -9.31 -6.82
N PRO A 103 0.87 -9.95 -6.70
CA PRO A 103 0.30 -10.73 -7.80
C PRO A 103 0.11 -9.88 -9.05
N ASN A 104 0.51 -10.42 -10.20
CA ASN A 104 0.39 -9.73 -11.48
C ASN A 104 -0.02 -10.72 -12.59
N PRO A 105 -1.24 -10.61 -13.14
CA PRO A 105 -1.72 -11.49 -14.22
C PRO A 105 -0.86 -11.48 -15.49
N LYS A 106 -0.02 -10.45 -15.69
CA LYS A 106 0.93 -10.41 -16.80
C LYS A 106 2.12 -11.36 -16.59
N GLU A 107 2.41 -11.75 -15.34
CA GLU A 107 3.50 -12.68 -15.02
C GLU A 107 3.06 -14.14 -15.08
N SER A 108 1.81 -14.44 -14.67
CA SER A 108 1.30 -15.81 -14.60
C SER A 108 -0.23 -15.84 -14.68
N PRO A 109 -0.83 -16.81 -15.39
CA PRO A 109 -2.27 -17.02 -15.37
C PRO A 109 -2.81 -17.47 -14.01
N CYS A 110 -1.92 -17.85 -13.07
CA CYS A 110 -2.27 -18.20 -11.70
C CYS A 110 -2.45 -16.97 -10.81
N ASP A 111 -1.91 -15.81 -11.20
CA ASP A 111 -2.14 -14.55 -10.52
C ASP A 111 -3.51 -13.99 -10.98
N THR A 112 -4.53 -14.21 -10.18
CA THR A 112 -5.93 -13.98 -10.58
C THR A 112 -6.26 -12.50 -10.79
N PHE A 113 -5.66 -11.61 -9.99
CA PHE A 113 -5.99 -10.19 -9.97
C PHE A 113 -4.80 -9.36 -9.47
N ILE A 114 -4.64 -8.14 -10.00
CA ILE A 114 -3.65 -7.18 -9.46
C ILE A 114 -4.05 -6.82 -8.04
N ALA A 115 -3.09 -6.83 -7.12
CA ALA A 115 -3.26 -6.42 -5.75
C ALA A 115 -2.22 -5.37 -5.36
N GLY A 116 -2.42 -4.70 -4.22
CA GLY A 116 -1.56 -3.63 -3.71
C GLY A 116 -2.27 -2.84 -2.60
N HIS A 117 -3.56 -2.56 -2.79
CA HIS A 117 -4.42 -1.92 -1.79
C HIS A 117 -5.20 -2.97 -0.99
N GLY A 118 -5.38 -2.75 0.31
CA GLY A 118 -6.07 -3.69 1.20
C GLY A 118 -7.59 -3.60 1.13
N SER A 119 -8.25 -4.59 1.71
CA SER A 119 -9.70 -4.69 1.96
C SER A 119 -10.59 -4.91 0.72
N ALA A 120 -10.06 -4.88 -0.51
CA ALA A 120 -10.85 -4.98 -1.75
C ALA A 120 -10.97 -6.42 -2.29
N ALA A 121 -10.08 -7.34 -1.88
CA ALA A 121 -9.98 -8.65 -2.51
C ALA A 121 -11.23 -9.53 -2.29
N LEU A 122 -11.93 -9.39 -1.16
CA LEU A 122 -13.17 -10.15 -0.92
C LEU A 122 -14.27 -9.74 -1.91
N SER A 123 -14.46 -8.45 -2.15
CA SER A 123 -15.44 -7.96 -3.14
C SER A 123 -15.12 -8.45 -4.54
N THR A 124 -13.83 -8.42 -4.93
CA THR A 124 -13.35 -8.95 -6.20
C THR A 124 -13.60 -10.47 -6.32
N ALA A 125 -13.30 -11.22 -5.25
CA ALA A 125 -13.52 -12.68 -5.21
C ALA A 125 -15.01 -13.04 -5.35
N ILE A 126 -15.90 -12.28 -4.72
CA ILE A 126 -17.36 -12.45 -4.87
C ILE A 126 -17.77 -12.22 -6.33
N GLY A 127 -17.25 -11.18 -6.97
CA GLY A 127 -17.51 -10.90 -8.38
C GLY A 127 -17.06 -12.06 -9.29
N ILE A 128 -15.85 -12.58 -9.09
CA ILE A 128 -15.31 -13.73 -9.84
C ILE A 128 -16.14 -15.00 -9.58
N ALA A 129 -16.48 -15.30 -8.32
CA ALA A 129 -17.29 -16.47 -7.96
C ALA A 129 -18.67 -16.43 -8.61
N ARG A 130 -19.31 -15.26 -8.66
CA ARG A 130 -20.59 -15.07 -9.37
C ARG A 130 -20.44 -15.24 -10.89
N ALA A 131 -19.41 -14.67 -11.49
CA ALA A 131 -19.13 -14.81 -12.92
C ALA A 131 -18.95 -16.27 -13.32
N LYS A 132 -18.14 -17.04 -12.55
CA LYS A 132 -17.98 -18.48 -12.77
C LYS A 132 -19.33 -19.22 -12.69
N LYS A 133 -20.14 -18.91 -11.68
CA LYS A 133 -21.47 -19.51 -11.52
C LYS A 133 -22.41 -19.20 -12.70
N LEU A 134 -22.44 -17.96 -13.17
CA LEU A 134 -23.27 -17.53 -14.31
C LEU A 134 -22.84 -18.19 -15.62
N LYS A 135 -21.55 -18.40 -15.81
CA LYS A 135 -21.00 -19.07 -17.00
C LYS A 135 -21.03 -20.60 -16.90
N GLY A 136 -21.39 -21.18 -15.75
CA GLY A 136 -21.28 -22.61 -15.51
C GLY A 136 -19.84 -23.13 -15.48
N GLU A 137 -18.87 -22.26 -15.21
CA GLU A 137 -17.46 -22.62 -15.11
C GLU A 137 -17.16 -23.30 -13.75
N PRO A 138 -16.49 -24.45 -13.74
CA PRO A 138 -16.13 -25.14 -12.50
C PRO A 138 -14.99 -24.41 -11.77
N GLY A 139 -14.75 -24.84 -10.51
CA GLY A 139 -13.64 -24.41 -9.67
C GLY A 139 -14.03 -23.40 -8.60
N LYS A 140 -13.22 -23.37 -7.57
CA LYS A 140 -13.37 -22.51 -6.38
C LYS A 140 -12.68 -21.17 -6.57
N VAL A 141 -13.11 -20.21 -5.78
CA VAL A 141 -12.46 -18.90 -5.61
C VAL A 141 -12.07 -18.79 -4.15
N VAL A 142 -10.79 -18.70 -3.89
CA VAL A 142 -10.22 -18.57 -2.55
C VAL A 142 -9.64 -17.16 -2.40
N VAL A 143 -10.03 -16.46 -1.35
CA VAL A 143 -9.46 -15.15 -1.02
C VAL A 143 -8.83 -15.21 0.36
N ILE A 144 -7.59 -14.71 0.46
CA ILE A 144 -6.83 -14.63 1.71
C ILE A 144 -6.83 -13.17 2.15
N VAL A 145 -7.47 -12.90 3.28
CA VAL A 145 -7.58 -11.56 3.87
C VAL A 145 -6.82 -11.56 5.20
N GLY A 146 -5.83 -10.69 5.34
CA GLY A 146 -5.13 -10.49 6.60
C GLY A 146 -6.01 -9.77 7.63
N ASP A 147 -5.79 -10.05 8.91
CA ASP A 147 -6.51 -9.41 10.03
C ASP A 147 -6.36 -7.89 10.06
N GLY A 148 -5.23 -7.33 9.56
CA GLY A 148 -5.07 -5.90 9.34
C GLY A 148 -6.00 -5.35 8.27
N ALA A 149 -6.09 -6.01 7.11
CA ALA A 149 -6.99 -5.63 6.02
C ALA A 149 -8.47 -5.79 6.41
N PHE A 150 -8.75 -6.65 7.38
CA PHE A 150 -10.08 -6.85 7.95
C PHE A 150 -10.59 -5.65 8.77
N THR A 151 -9.76 -4.64 8.99
CA THR A 151 -10.20 -3.38 9.62
C THR A 151 -10.84 -2.41 8.63
N GLY A 152 -10.69 -2.61 7.32
CA GLY A 152 -11.25 -1.76 6.28
C GLY A 152 -12.73 -2.02 5.98
N GLY A 153 -13.48 -0.98 5.62
CA GLY A 153 -14.92 -1.01 5.40
C GLY A 153 -15.38 -1.94 4.27
N MET A 154 -14.66 -1.97 3.15
CA MET A 154 -15.01 -2.79 1.98
C MET A 154 -15.12 -4.30 2.27
N VAL A 155 -14.40 -4.83 3.26
CA VAL A 155 -14.54 -6.24 3.67
C VAL A 155 -15.97 -6.50 4.16
N TYR A 156 -16.52 -5.60 4.96
CA TYR A 156 -17.89 -5.71 5.50
C TYR A 156 -18.94 -5.53 4.40
N GLU A 157 -18.72 -4.61 3.47
CA GLU A 157 -19.56 -4.45 2.27
C GLU A 157 -19.56 -5.75 1.44
N GLY A 158 -18.37 -6.35 1.23
CA GLY A 158 -18.23 -7.65 0.57
C GLY A 158 -18.98 -8.74 1.32
N MET A 159 -18.79 -8.87 2.64
CA MET A 159 -19.48 -9.87 3.46
C MET A 159 -21.01 -9.73 3.38
N ASN A 160 -21.51 -8.52 3.41
CA ASN A 160 -22.96 -8.24 3.30
C ASN A 160 -23.57 -8.71 1.96
N ASN A 161 -22.74 -8.94 0.93
CA ASN A 161 -23.17 -9.31 -0.43
C ASN A 161 -22.83 -10.76 -0.82
N VAL A 162 -22.40 -11.60 0.13
CA VAL A 162 -21.86 -12.94 -0.16
C VAL A 162 -22.90 -14.02 -0.52
N SER A 163 -24.18 -13.77 -0.35
CA SER A 163 -25.25 -14.77 -0.42
C SER A 163 -25.16 -15.77 -1.59
N GLN A 164 -25.44 -17.05 -1.34
CA GLN A 164 -25.58 -18.14 -2.32
C GLN A 164 -24.35 -18.49 -3.19
N LEU A 165 -23.13 -18.26 -2.67
CA LEU A 165 -21.88 -18.62 -3.33
C LEU A 165 -21.26 -19.87 -2.70
N ASN A 166 -21.52 -21.04 -3.29
CA ASN A 166 -20.94 -22.32 -2.84
C ASN A 166 -19.52 -22.58 -3.38
N ASN A 167 -19.01 -21.69 -4.20
CA ASN A 167 -17.66 -21.76 -4.78
C ASN A 167 -16.70 -20.73 -4.19
N LEU A 168 -17.06 -20.06 -3.08
CA LEU A 168 -16.23 -19.05 -2.40
C LEU A 168 -15.70 -19.56 -1.06
N ILE A 169 -14.40 -19.42 -0.86
CA ILE A 169 -13.70 -19.66 0.42
C ILE A 169 -12.97 -18.37 0.80
N CYS A 170 -13.39 -17.73 1.88
CA CYS A 170 -12.69 -16.61 2.49
C CYS A 170 -11.81 -17.12 3.64
N ILE A 171 -10.51 -16.92 3.55
CA ILE A 171 -9.53 -17.28 4.58
C ILE A 171 -9.14 -16.00 5.31
N LEU A 172 -9.47 -15.92 6.59
CA LEU A 172 -8.92 -14.91 7.48
C LEU A 172 -7.57 -15.39 8.01
N ASN A 173 -6.49 -14.74 7.58
CA ASN A 173 -5.15 -14.98 8.12
C ASN A 173 -4.92 -14.07 9.34
N ASP A 174 -5.13 -14.62 10.52
CA ASP A 174 -5.03 -13.91 11.79
C ASP A 174 -3.65 -14.12 12.44
N ASN A 175 -2.81 -13.10 12.35
CA ASN A 175 -1.47 -13.08 12.97
C ASN A 175 -1.33 -11.99 14.04
N LYS A 176 -2.41 -11.31 14.42
CA LYS A 176 -2.49 -10.24 15.44
C LYS A 176 -1.78 -8.93 15.04
N MET A 177 -1.31 -8.85 13.80
CA MET A 177 -0.44 -7.76 13.34
C MET A 177 -0.82 -7.29 11.95
N SER A 178 -0.98 -5.97 11.78
CA SER A 178 -0.77 -5.30 10.49
C SER A 178 0.73 -4.91 10.35
N ILE A 179 1.06 -3.67 10.02
CA ILE A 179 2.41 -3.11 10.21
C ILE A 179 2.69 -2.91 11.72
N SER A 180 1.64 -2.61 12.50
CA SER A 180 1.65 -2.55 13.98
C SER A 180 0.61 -3.51 14.55
N LYS A 181 0.52 -3.63 15.89
CA LYS A 181 -0.58 -4.40 16.52
C LYS A 181 -1.91 -3.86 16.05
N ASN A 182 -2.81 -4.77 15.66
CA ASN A 182 -4.14 -4.41 15.22
C ASN A 182 -4.91 -3.65 16.30
N VAL A 183 -5.69 -2.68 15.85
CA VAL A 183 -6.48 -1.78 16.72
C VAL A 183 -7.97 -2.03 16.55
N GLY A 184 -8.77 -1.54 17.52
CA GLY A 184 -10.22 -1.53 17.45
C GLY A 184 -10.91 -2.79 17.96
N GLN A 185 -12.25 -2.78 17.93
CA GLN A 185 -13.08 -3.83 18.51
C GLN A 185 -13.02 -5.15 17.74
N MET A 186 -12.72 -5.11 16.44
CA MET A 186 -12.54 -6.32 15.63
C MET A 186 -11.33 -7.14 16.11
N ALA A 187 -10.20 -6.49 16.41
CA ALA A 187 -9.03 -7.17 16.98
C ALA A 187 -9.35 -7.83 18.33
N ASN A 188 -10.17 -7.16 19.16
CA ASN A 188 -10.67 -7.73 20.42
C ASN A 188 -11.61 -8.91 20.19
N TYR A 189 -12.50 -8.83 19.20
CA TYR A 189 -13.42 -9.91 18.84
C TYR A 189 -12.66 -11.15 18.35
N LEU A 190 -11.70 -11.00 17.45
CA LEU A 190 -10.84 -12.10 16.97
C LEU A 190 -10.03 -12.71 18.13
N THR A 191 -9.55 -11.89 19.07
CA THR A 191 -8.87 -12.39 20.26
C THR A 191 -9.79 -13.27 21.11
N LYS A 192 -11.05 -12.87 21.32
CA LYS A 192 -12.04 -13.70 22.03
C LYS A 192 -12.29 -15.02 21.31
N LEU A 193 -12.45 -15.01 19.97
CA LEU A 193 -12.62 -16.24 19.21
C LEU A 193 -11.44 -17.19 19.37
N ARG A 194 -10.20 -16.69 19.38
CA ARG A 194 -8.98 -17.52 19.57
C ARG A 194 -8.86 -18.10 20.98
N THR A 195 -9.38 -17.43 22.01
CA THR A 195 -9.19 -17.81 23.43
C THR A 195 -10.39 -18.52 24.03
N ASP A 196 -11.52 -18.64 23.33
CA ASP A 196 -12.70 -19.33 23.84
C ASP A 196 -12.43 -20.85 23.93
N PRO A 197 -12.46 -21.45 25.11
CA PRO A 197 -12.24 -22.89 25.30
C PRO A 197 -13.18 -23.77 24.46
N LYS A 198 -14.37 -23.28 24.15
CA LYS A 198 -15.35 -23.99 23.31
C LYS A 198 -14.86 -24.21 21.87
N TYR A 199 -13.99 -23.32 21.35
CA TYR A 199 -13.38 -23.50 20.03
C TYR A 199 -12.20 -24.49 20.06
N PHE A 200 -11.48 -24.63 21.17
CA PHE A 200 -10.44 -25.67 21.33
C PHE A 200 -11.00 -27.08 21.31
N HIS A 201 -12.23 -27.31 21.80
CA HIS A 201 -12.91 -28.59 21.70
C HIS A 201 -13.31 -28.97 20.27
N VAL A 202 -13.45 -27.98 19.38
CA VAL A 202 -13.70 -28.21 17.93
C VAL A 202 -12.50 -28.89 17.28
N LYS A 203 -11.26 -28.59 17.70
CA LYS A 203 -10.04 -29.26 17.21
C LYS A 203 -10.11 -30.78 17.46
N ALA A 204 -10.39 -31.21 18.68
CA ALA A 204 -10.52 -32.62 19.02
C ALA A 204 -11.73 -33.32 18.37
N GLN A 205 -12.85 -32.60 18.15
CA GLN A 205 -14.03 -33.13 17.46
C GLN A 205 -13.86 -33.16 15.93
N MET A 206 -13.10 -32.22 15.33
CA MET A 206 -12.81 -32.23 13.90
C MET A 206 -11.80 -33.33 13.56
N GLU A 207 -10.77 -33.56 14.36
CA GLU A 207 -9.87 -34.71 14.25
C GLU A 207 -10.68 -36.03 14.28
N THR A 208 -11.62 -36.15 15.20
CA THR A 208 -12.49 -37.33 15.32
C THR A 208 -13.58 -37.43 14.24
N ALA A 209 -14.05 -36.31 13.69
CA ALA A 209 -15.06 -36.29 12.64
C ALA A 209 -14.45 -36.56 11.25
N LEU A 210 -13.20 -36.10 11.02
CA LEU A 210 -12.45 -36.40 9.80
C LEU A 210 -12.08 -37.89 9.70
N GLU A 211 -11.84 -38.57 10.82
CA GLU A 211 -11.59 -40.00 10.85
C GLU A 211 -12.85 -40.86 10.64
N ARG A 212 -14.06 -40.29 10.75
CA ARG A 212 -15.34 -41.03 10.78
C ARG A 212 -16.32 -40.76 9.66
N ILE A 213 -15.91 -40.14 8.54
CA ILE A 213 -16.80 -40.00 7.38
C ILE A 213 -16.66 -41.23 6.47
N PRO A 214 -17.56 -42.23 6.57
CA PRO A 214 -17.65 -43.26 5.56
C PRO A 214 -18.31 -42.62 4.33
N VAL A 215 -17.77 -42.90 3.15
CA VAL A 215 -18.37 -42.59 1.86
C VAL A 215 -19.73 -43.28 1.77
N ALA A 216 -20.81 -42.61 2.15
CA ALA A 216 -22.17 -43.13 2.05
C ALA A 216 -23.18 -42.01 1.78
N GLY A 217 -23.81 -42.12 0.64
CA GLY A 217 -25.11 -41.67 0.16
C GLY A 217 -25.68 -40.29 0.52
N ASN A 218 -25.80 -39.42 -0.49
CA ASN A 218 -26.25 -38.02 -0.45
C ASN A 218 -27.62 -37.71 0.22
N ALA A 219 -28.45 -38.67 0.53
CA ALA A 219 -29.78 -38.44 1.10
C ALA A 219 -29.78 -38.35 2.64
N MET A 220 -28.93 -39.11 3.33
CA MET A 220 -28.86 -39.16 4.79
C MET A 220 -28.12 -37.94 5.40
N VAL A 221 -27.23 -37.32 4.62
CA VAL A 221 -26.46 -36.13 5.01
C VAL A 221 -27.34 -34.89 5.19
N LYS A 222 -28.38 -34.70 4.34
CA LYS A 222 -29.30 -33.54 4.44
C LYS A 222 -30.16 -33.54 5.70
N VAL A 223 -30.60 -34.70 6.17
CA VAL A 223 -31.42 -34.81 7.41
C VAL A 223 -30.59 -34.61 8.67
N LEU A 224 -29.34 -35.09 8.68
CA LEU A 224 -28.42 -34.93 9.80
C LEU A 224 -27.88 -33.47 9.89
N GLN A 225 -27.72 -32.77 8.77
CA GLN A 225 -27.29 -31.38 8.77
C GLN A 225 -28.36 -30.42 9.29
N GLY A 226 -29.64 -30.62 8.96
CA GLY A 226 -30.75 -29.81 9.48
C GLY A 226 -30.95 -29.95 10.99
N GLY A 227 -30.86 -31.16 11.51
CA GLY A 227 -30.97 -31.43 12.96
C GLY A 227 -29.78 -30.91 13.78
N LYS A 228 -28.55 -31.04 13.25
CA LYS A 228 -27.34 -30.52 13.92
C LYS A 228 -27.29 -28.99 13.92
N GLN A 229 -27.74 -28.31 12.88
CA GLN A 229 -27.83 -26.83 12.84
C GLN A 229 -28.81 -26.28 13.87
N LEU A 230 -29.96 -26.94 14.08
CA LEU A 230 -30.96 -26.53 15.07
C LEU A 230 -30.46 -26.70 16.50
N VAL A 231 -29.77 -27.79 16.81
CA VAL A 231 -29.19 -28.07 18.15
C VAL A 231 -27.99 -27.13 18.38
N ARG A 232 -27.20 -26.83 17.36
CA ARG A 232 -26.06 -25.91 17.45
C ARG A 232 -26.49 -24.46 17.70
N ARG A 233 -27.59 -23.99 17.07
CA ARG A 233 -28.16 -22.64 17.29
C ARG A 233 -28.73 -22.43 18.69
N GLY A 234 -29.16 -23.48 19.36
CA GLY A 234 -29.73 -23.39 20.71
C GLY A 234 -28.69 -23.35 21.86
N ILE A 235 -27.43 -23.73 21.58
CA ILE A 235 -26.40 -23.90 22.64
C ILE A 235 -25.20 -22.95 22.42
N TYR A 236 -24.96 -22.46 21.21
CA TYR A 236 -23.83 -21.59 20.87
C TYR A 236 -24.33 -20.27 20.27
N HIS A 237 -23.80 -19.16 20.77
CA HIS A 237 -23.97 -17.88 20.09
C HIS A 237 -23.32 -17.97 18.70
N SER A 238 -24.04 -17.62 17.63
CA SER A 238 -23.48 -17.57 16.29
C SER A 238 -22.39 -16.49 16.22
N THR A 239 -21.38 -16.74 15.40
CA THR A 239 -20.36 -15.73 15.10
C THR A 239 -20.93 -14.66 14.17
N MET A 240 -20.33 -13.47 14.16
CA MET A 240 -20.67 -12.42 13.19
C MET A 240 -20.60 -12.94 11.74
N PHE A 241 -19.66 -13.82 11.45
CA PHE A 241 -19.49 -14.39 10.10
C PHE A 241 -20.66 -15.29 9.69
N GLU A 242 -21.20 -16.06 10.64
CA GLU A 242 -22.39 -16.90 10.41
C GLU A 242 -23.65 -16.06 10.20
N GLU A 243 -23.81 -14.96 10.97
CA GLU A 243 -24.91 -14.02 10.76
C GLU A 243 -24.84 -13.33 9.39
N MET A 244 -23.62 -13.15 8.86
CA MET A 244 -23.38 -12.62 7.51
C MET A 244 -23.52 -13.69 6.40
N GLY A 245 -23.91 -14.92 6.74
CA GLY A 245 -24.25 -15.97 5.77
C GLY A 245 -23.09 -16.89 5.37
N PHE A 246 -21.96 -16.82 6.03
CA PHE A 246 -20.87 -17.78 5.87
C PHE A 246 -21.04 -19.00 6.78
N GLN A 247 -20.45 -20.10 6.38
CA GLN A 247 -20.14 -21.18 7.29
C GLN A 247 -18.78 -20.92 7.91
N TYR A 248 -18.75 -20.58 9.21
CA TYR A 248 -17.51 -20.31 9.92
C TYR A 248 -16.83 -21.60 10.38
N ILE A 249 -15.50 -21.67 10.13
CA ILE A 249 -14.63 -22.79 10.50
C ILE A 249 -13.34 -22.22 11.10
N GLY A 250 -12.94 -22.74 12.25
CA GLY A 250 -11.72 -22.31 12.92
C GLY A 250 -11.96 -21.85 14.37
N PRO A 251 -10.94 -21.26 15.02
CA PRO A 251 -9.59 -21.02 14.50
C PRO A 251 -8.76 -22.30 14.36
N VAL A 252 -7.93 -22.37 13.30
CA VAL A 252 -7.03 -23.50 13.02
C VAL A 252 -5.58 -23.04 12.92
N ASP A 253 -4.64 -23.94 13.18
CA ASP A 253 -3.21 -23.68 13.06
C ASP A 253 -2.81 -23.63 11.57
N GLY A 254 -2.40 -22.46 11.08
CA GLY A 254 -1.98 -22.26 9.70
C GLY A 254 -0.56 -22.75 9.40
N HIS A 255 0.15 -23.25 10.42
CA HIS A 255 1.50 -23.80 10.26
C HIS A 255 1.54 -25.33 10.22
N ASP A 256 0.40 -25.98 10.36
CA ASP A 256 0.26 -27.41 10.12
C ASP A 256 -0.15 -27.63 8.66
N VAL A 257 0.83 -27.85 7.78
CA VAL A 257 0.63 -27.97 6.34
C VAL A 257 -0.26 -29.16 5.96
N LEU A 258 -0.16 -30.28 6.69
CA LEU A 258 -0.95 -31.49 6.42
C LEU A 258 -2.40 -31.32 6.85
N LEU A 259 -2.63 -30.75 8.03
CA LEU A 259 -3.97 -30.40 8.50
C LEU A 259 -4.64 -29.40 7.55
N MET A 260 -3.92 -28.36 7.12
CA MET A 260 -4.42 -27.35 6.20
C MET A 260 -4.77 -27.93 4.83
N GLU A 261 -3.93 -28.82 4.27
CA GLU A 261 -4.22 -29.52 3.01
C GLU A 261 -5.49 -30.34 3.10
N GLN A 262 -5.60 -31.17 4.15
CA GLN A 262 -6.77 -32.02 4.38
C GLN A 262 -8.05 -31.20 4.53
N MET A 263 -8.00 -30.11 5.32
CA MET A 263 -9.13 -29.21 5.49
C MET A 263 -9.55 -28.55 4.19
N LEU A 264 -8.61 -27.94 3.45
CA LEU A 264 -8.91 -27.26 2.20
C LEU A 264 -9.48 -28.20 1.14
N THR A 265 -9.00 -29.44 1.08
CA THR A 265 -9.56 -30.48 0.20
C THR A 265 -11.01 -30.79 0.56
N ASN A 266 -11.31 -30.99 1.84
CA ASN A 266 -12.68 -31.28 2.30
C ASN A 266 -13.64 -30.09 2.10
N LEU A 267 -13.14 -28.84 2.15
CA LEU A 267 -13.94 -27.65 1.95
C LEU A 267 -14.38 -27.45 0.49
N GLN A 268 -13.74 -28.10 -0.47
CA GLN A 268 -14.15 -28.03 -1.87
C GLN A 268 -15.53 -28.62 -2.14
N GLU A 269 -15.99 -29.56 -1.31
CA GLU A 269 -17.27 -30.23 -1.43
C GLU A 269 -18.44 -29.49 -0.75
N GLN A 270 -18.18 -28.36 -0.06
CA GLN A 270 -19.20 -27.63 0.68
C GLN A 270 -20.13 -26.84 -0.23
N PHE A 271 -21.39 -26.68 0.21
CA PHE A 271 -22.47 -26.03 -0.54
C PHE A 271 -22.81 -24.60 -0.08
N ALA A 272 -22.02 -24.04 0.83
CA ALA A 272 -22.17 -22.69 1.35
C ALA A 272 -20.86 -21.91 1.21
N PRO A 273 -20.87 -20.56 1.20
CA PRO A 273 -19.64 -19.80 1.29
C PRO A 273 -18.95 -20.07 2.64
N ILE A 274 -17.65 -20.31 2.59
CA ILE A 274 -16.85 -20.67 3.76
C ILE A 274 -16.09 -19.47 4.28
N PHE A 275 -16.05 -19.30 5.59
CA PHE A 275 -15.14 -18.39 6.29
C PHE A 275 -14.19 -19.22 7.17
N LEU A 276 -12.97 -19.41 6.67
CA LEU A 276 -11.93 -20.20 7.36
C LEU A 276 -11.01 -19.26 8.15
N HIS A 277 -11.04 -19.36 9.47
CA HIS A 277 -10.18 -18.58 10.35
C HIS A 277 -8.90 -19.36 10.66
N VAL A 278 -7.78 -18.85 10.11
CA VAL A 278 -6.45 -19.46 10.23
C VAL A 278 -5.57 -18.58 11.10
N VAL A 279 -4.91 -19.17 12.09
CA VAL A 279 -3.98 -18.47 12.97
C VAL A 279 -2.55 -18.74 12.50
N THR A 280 -1.78 -17.68 12.25
CA THR A 280 -0.38 -17.77 11.83
C THR A 280 0.53 -16.89 12.70
N GLN A 281 1.84 -17.06 12.54
CA GLN A 281 2.87 -16.24 13.16
C GLN A 281 3.63 -15.48 12.08
N LYS A 282 3.51 -14.15 12.08
CA LYS A 282 4.24 -13.28 11.16
C LYS A 282 5.74 -13.35 11.44
N GLY A 283 6.57 -13.50 10.38
CA GLY A 283 8.02 -13.64 10.54
C GLY A 283 8.52 -15.04 10.91
N LYS A 284 7.66 -16.07 10.92
CA LYS A 284 7.97 -17.43 11.35
C LYS A 284 9.26 -17.99 10.75
N GLY A 285 10.12 -18.55 11.63
CA GLY A 285 11.41 -19.13 11.25
C GLY A 285 12.57 -18.14 11.19
N LEU A 286 12.30 -16.84 11.38
CA LEU A 286 13.33 -15.81 11.51
C LEU A 286 13.11 -15.05 12.82
N LYS A 287 13.83 -15.41 13.88
CA LYS A 287 13.61 -14.90 15.25
C LYS A 287 13.50 -13.37 15.32
N PRO A 288 14.39 -12.55 14.71
CA PRO A 288 14.22 -11.10 14.72
C PRO A 288 12.90 -10.62 14.09
N ALA A 289 12.43 -11.29 13.03
CA ALA A 289 11.18 -10.95 12.37
C ALA A 289 9.94 -11.42 13.17
N GLU A 290 10.06 -12.47 13.98
CA GLU A 290 9.01 -12.90 14.91
C GLU A 290 8.85 -11.91 16.08
N GLU A 291 9.98 -11.39 16.60
CA GLU A 291 10.01 -10.45 17.72
C GLU A 291 9.56 -9.04 17.27
N ASN A 292 9.93 -8.62 16.06
CA ASN A 292 9.64 -7.30 15.50
C ASN A 292 9.03 -7.35 14.09
N PRO A 293 7.88 -8.00 13.90
CA PRO A 293 7.32 -8.27 12.57
C PRO A 293 6.95 -7.02 11.77
N GLY A 294 6.76 -5.89 12.42
CA GLY A 294 6.50 -4.59 11.79
C GLY A 294 7.71 -4.04 11.05
N GLU A 295 8.91 -4.21 11.59
CA GLU A 295 10.18 -3.75 11.02
C GLU A 295 10.56 -4.57 9.78
N PHE A 296 10.30 -5.88 9.88
CA PHE A 296 10.51 -6.81 8.78
C PHE A 296 9.31 -6.91 7.83
N HIS A 297 8.32 -6.00 7.95
CA HIS A 297 7.17 -5.99 7.04
C HIS A 297 7.59 -5.68 5.60
N ALA A 298 8.31 -4.58 5.40
CA ALA A 298 8.90 -4.21 4.12
C ALA A 298 10.35 -3.76 4.37
N VAL A 299 11.29 -4.54 3.91
CA VAL A 299 12.73 -4.31 4.10
C VAL A 299 13.39 -3.84 2.81
N SER A 300 14.39 -2.96 2.92
CA SER A 300 15.40 -2.76 1.89
C SER A 300 16.37 -3.94 1.91
N SER A 301 17.33 -4.00 0.99
CA SER A 301 18.39 -5.02 1.07
C SER A 301 19.09 -4.95 2.43
N ILE A 302 19.16 -6.10 3.12
CA ILE A 302 19.70 -6.23 4.48
C ILE A 302 20.88 -7.18 4.43
N ASP A 303 21.99 -6.80 5.05
CA ASP A 303 23.07 -7.74 5.32
C ASP A 303 22.64 -8.69 6.45
N LEU A 304 22.51 -9.97 6.14
CA LEU A 304 22.11 -11.01 7.09
C LEU A 304 23.06 -11.13 8.28
N SER A 305 24.33 -10.68 8.16
CA SER A 305 25.29 -10.66 9.24
C SER A 305 24.98 -9.64 10.34
N HIS A 306 24.13 -8.63 10.04
CA HIS A 306 23.72 -7.56 10.93
C HIS A 306 22.27 -7.66 11.45
N LEU A 307 21.60 -8.79 11.27
CA LEU A 307 20.22 -9.02 11.72
C LEU A 307 19.98 -8.93 13.24
N THR A 308 21.05 -8.84 14.04
CA THR A 308 20.94 -8.79 15.52
C THR A 308 20.58 -7.42 16.06
N ASP A 309 20.72 -6.35 15.26
CA ASP A 309 20.39 -4.98 15.69
C ASP A 309 20.06 -4.11 14.46
N PRO A 310 18.85 -4.24 13.88
CA PRO A 310 18.45 -3.31 12.83
C PRO A 310 18.36 -1.91 13.43
N GLU A 311 19.26 -1.01 13.03
CA GLU A 311 19.04 0.43 13.23
C GLU A 311 17.73 0.82 12.51
N LEU A 312 16.71 0.92 13.29
CA LEU A 312 15.35 1.19 12.94
C LEU A 312 15.20 2.58 12.34
N SER A 313 14.82 2.63 11.11
CA SER A 313 14.51 3.81 10.29
C SER A 313 15.74 4.61 9.86
N PRO A 314 15.80 5.09 8.60
CA PRO A 314 16.77 6.11 8.25
C PRO A 314 16.56 7.28 9.22
N LYS A 315 17.64 7.68 9.92
CA LYS A 315 17.62 8.73 10.94
C LYS A 315 17.11 10.06 10.39
N ASP A 316 17.21 10.24 9.09
CA ASP A 316 16.78 11.45 8.38
C ASP A 316 15.97 11.07 7.13
N SER A 317 14.65 11.19 7.22
CA SER A 317 13.73 11.07 6.08
C SER A 317 12.65 12.13 6.19
N PHE A 318 11.98 12.45 5.08
CA PHE A 318 10.84 13.38 5.10
C PHE A 318 9.76 12.94 6.10
N SER A 319 9.45 11.65 6.17
CA SER A 319 8.48 11.11 7.13
C SER A 319 8.93 11.32 8.58
N THR A 320 10.21 11.08 8.88
CA THR A 320 10.79 11.31 10.22
C THR A 320 10.75 12.79 10.60
N VAL A 321 11.15 13.66 9.68
CA VAL A 321 11.14 15.12 9.90
C VAL A 321 9.70 15.62 10.08
N PHE A 322 8.76 15.16 9.26
CA PHE A 322 7.34 15.49 9.40
C PHE A 322 6.80 15.10 10.78
N GLY A 323 6.97 13.82 11.16
CA GLY A 323 6.43 13.31 12.42
C GLY A 323 7.07 13.92 13.67
N SER A 324 8.39 14.15 13.66
CA SER A 324 9.08 14.81 14.78
C SER A 324 8.69 16.29 14.90
N THR A 325 8.63 17.01 13.79
CA THR A 325 8.19 18.42 13.79
C THR A 325 6.72 18.54 14.24
N LEU A 326 5.84 17.63 13.77
CA LEU A 326 4.44 17.63 14.22
C LEU A 326 4.33 17.36 15.73
N ALA A 327 5.19 16.48 16.27
CA ALA A 327 5.23 16.22 17.70
C ALA A 327 5.69 17.45 18.51
N GLU A 328 6.66 18.21 17.99
CA GLU A 328 7.10 19.49 18.59
C GLU A 328 5.99 20.54 18.56
N ILE A 329 5.27 20.68 17.44
CA ILE A 329 4.11 21.60 17.35
C ILE A 329 3.03 21.22 18.37
N GLY A 330 2.83 19.93 18.62
CA GLY A 330 1.86 19.43 19.60
C GLY A 330 2.15 19.84 21.04
N ASP A 331 3.40 20.21 21.40
CA ASP A 331 3.72 20.75 22.71
C ASP A 331 3.08 22.13 22.93
N ASP A 332 3.02 22.96 21.87
CA ASP A 332 2.48 24.32 21.91
C ASP A 332 1.00 24.42 21.52
N VAL A 333 0.47 23.43 20.80
CA VAL A 333 -0.88 23.44 20.24
C VAL A 333 -1.69 22.25 20.81
N PRO A 334 -2.40 22.44 21.93
CA PRO A 334 -3.15 21.36 22.59
C PRO A 334 -4.32 20.83 21.76
N GLU A 335 -4.84 21.59 20.80
CA GLU A 335 -5.91 21.20 19.89
C GLU A 335 -5.42 20.25 18.78
N LEU A 336 -4.10 20.18 18.54
CA LEU A 336 -3.52 19.35 17.49
C LEU A 336 -3.70 17.85 17.78
N CYS A 337 -4.32 17.14 16.84
CA CYS A 337 -4.48 15.69 16.84
C CYS A 337 -3.82 15.09 15.62
N ALA A 338 -3.27 13.89 15.74
CA ALA A 338 -2.66 13.16 14.63
C ALA A 338 -3.39 11.85 14.35
N ILE A 339 -3.74 11.61 13.09
CA ILE A 339 -4.51 10.45 12.63
C ILE A 339 -3.73 9.76 11.52
N THR A 340 -3.74 8.42 11.54
CA THR A 340 -3.20 7.61 10.44
C THR A 340 -4.02 6.34 10.24
N ALA A 341 -3.88 5.70 9.09
CA ALA A 341 -4.55 4.46 8.72
C ALA A 341 -3.53 3.31 8.62
N ALA A 342 -3.15 2.72 9.77
CA ALA A 342 -2.16 1.64 9.89
C ALA A 342 -0.72 2.00 9.43
N MET A 343 -0.42 3.29 9.22
CA MET A 343 0.87 3.75 8.66
C MET A 343 1.73 4.53 9.67
N LYS A 344 1.54 4.31 10.95
CA LYS A 344 2.18 5.07 12.04
C LYS A 344 3.70 5.25 11.88
N TYR A 345 4.42 4.18 11.57
CA TYR A 345 5.88 4.25 11.39
C TYR A 345 6.26 4.86 10.05
N GLY A 346 5.55 4.50 9.00
CA GLY A 346 5.82 4.98 7.65
C GLY A 346 5.56 6.46 7.42
N THR A 347 4.74 7.10 8.26
CA THR A 347 4.44 8.54 8.26
C THR A 347 5.18 9.31 9.36
N GLY A 348 6.03 8.63 10.17
CA GLY A 348 6.73 9.24 11.29
C GLY A 348 5.85 9.59 12.49
N LEU A 349 4.56 9.28 12.49
CA LEU A 349 3.65 9.62 13.59
C LEU A 349 3.89 8.83 14.88
N ASN A 350 4.83 7.88 14.89
CA ASN A 350 5.35 7.27 16.13
C ASN A 350 5.94 8.31 17.09
N PHE A 351 6.56 9.39 16.58
CA PHE A 351 7.08 10.49 17.39
C PHE A 351 5.96 11.26 18.09
N PHE A 352 4.90 11.61 17.33
CA PHE A 352 3.72 12.26 17.89
C PHE A 352 3.04 11.38 18.93
N LYS A 353 2.82 10.09 18.62
CA LYS A 353 2.25 9.13 19.57
C LYS A 353 3.05 9.01 20.87
N HIS A 354 4.37 9.06 20.78
CA HIS A 354 5.23 8.96 21.97
C HIS A 354 5.03 10.14 22.91
N ARG A 355 4.89 11.36 22.38
CA ARG A 355 4.71 12.61 23.14
C ARG A 355 3.26 12.87 23.54
N HIS A 356 2.31 12.59 22.65
CA HIS A 356 0.89 13.00 22.73
C HIS A 356 -0.05 11.83 22.54
N LYS A 357 0.10 10.77 23.33
CA LYS A 357 -0.61 9.48 23.18
C LYS A 357 -2.12 9.63 23.10
N GLU A 358 -2.73 10.51 23.90
CA GLU A 358 -4.18 10.70 23.98
C GLU A 358 -4.75 11.47 22.76
N ARG A 359 -3.91 12.10 21.96
CA ARG A 359 -4.27 12.87 20.77
C ARG A 359 -3.82 12.18 19.48
N PHE A 360 -3.37 10.93 19.58
CA PHE A 360 -2.96 10.10 18.46
C PHE A 360 -3.99 9.01 18.21
N TYR A 361 -4.41 8.87 16.94
CA TYR A 361 -5.38 7.89 16.50
C TYR A 361 -4.83 7.09 15.32
N ASP A 362 -4.77 5.77 15.47
CA ASP A 362 -4.54 4.81 14.38
C ASP A 362 -5.87 4.09 14.15
N VAL A 363 -6.47 4.29 12.99
CA VAL A 363 -7.82 3.78 12.69
C VAL A 363 -7.80 2.42 11.98
N GLY A 364 -6.62 1.81 11.77
CA GLY A 364 -6.48 0.63 10.94
C GLY A 364 -6.47 1.01 9.45
N MET A 365 -6.65 0.03 8.56
CA MET A 365 -6.67 0.25 7.10
C MET A 365 -8.04 0.82 6.66
N ALA A 366 -8.37 2.01 7.14
CA ALA A 366 -9.68 2.65 6.98
C ALA A 366 -9.51 4.16 6.70
N GLU A 367 -8.97 4.49 5.53
CA GLU A 367 -8.62 5.84 5.11
C GLU A 367 -9.86 6.74 5.05
N GLU A 368 -10.97 6.22 4.59
CA GLU A 368 -12.27 6.92 4.53
C GLU A 368 -12.72 7.33 5.94
N HIS A 369 -12.63 6.40 6.89
CA HIS A 369 -12.93 6.68 8.29
C HIS A 369 -11.95 7.70 8.90
N ALA A 370 -10.66 7.64 8.54
CA ALA A 370 -9.66 8.60 9.02
C ALA A 370 -10.07 10.05 8.70
N VAL A 371 -10.54 10.28 7.47
CA VAL A 371 -10.93 11.63 7.00
C VAL A 371 -12.25 12.06 7.63
N SER A 372 -13.29 11.22 7.64
CA SER A 372 -14.58 11.55 8.28
C SER A 372 -14.42 11.76 9.80
N PHE A 373 -13.56 10.97 10.46
CA PHE A 373 -13.22 11.14 11.87
C PHE A 373 -12.49 12.48 12.12
N ALA A 374 -11.54 12.84 11.25
CA ALA A 374 -10.89 14.15 11.30
C ALA A 374 -11.89 15.30 11.15
N ALA A 375 -12.85 15.18 10.21
CA ALA A 375 -13.91 16.16 10.04
C ALA A 375 -14.73 16.33 11.34
N GLY A 376 -15.09 15.21 11.99
CA GLY A 376 -15.77 15.24 13.30
C GLY A 376 -14.97 15.98 14.37
N LEU A 377 -13.66 15.72 14.48
CA LEU A 377 -12.78 16.43 15.44
C LEU A 377 -12.68 17.93 15.12
N ALA A 378 -12.48 18.28 13.84
CA ALA A 378 -12.36 19.66 13.39
C ALA A 378 -13.65 20.46 13.63
N SER A 379 -14.83 19.83 13.47
CA SER A 379 -16.12 20.46 13.74
C SER A 379 -16.31 20.86 15.21
N GLN A 380 -15.51 20.28 16.11
CA GLN A 380 -15.51 20.59 17.54
C GLN A 380 -14.31 21.48 17.96
N GLY A 381 -13.63 22.09 16.98
CA GLY A 381 -12.55 23.06 17.23
C GLY A 381 -11.16 22.45 17.42
N LEU A 382 -10.98 21.14 17.18
CA LEU A 382 -9.67 20.53 17.15
C LEU A 382 -8.98 20.75 15.80
N LEU A 383 -7.66 20.54 15.75
CA LEU A 383 -6.82 20.70 14.56
C LEU A 383 -6.24 19.33 14.14
N PRO A 384 -7.03 18.46 13.49
CA PRO A 384 -6.55 17.15 13.09
C PRO A 384 -5.59 17.23 11.89
N THR A 385 -4.50 16.49 11.99
CA THR A 385 -3.60 16.17 10.88
C THR A 385 -3.78 14.71 10.50
N VAL A 386 -4.21 14.45 9.26
CA VAL A 386 -4.35 13.11 8.69
C VAL A 386 -3.12 12.80 7.85
N ALA A 387 -2.26 11.88 8.31
CA ALA A 387 -1.04 11.51 7.59
C ALA A 387 -1.17 10.10 7.00
N ILE A 388 -1.20 10.04 5.67
CA ILE A 388 -1.44 8.86 4.85
C ILE A 388 -0.54 8.92 3.61
N TYR A 389 -0.18 7.77 3.02
CA TYR A 389 0.54 7.75 1.75
C TYR A 389 -0.33 8.30 0.61
N SER A 390 0.29 9.04 -0.31
CA SER A 390 -0.39 9.67 -1.44
C SER A 390 -1.34 8.70 -2.17
N THR A 391 -0.88 7.51 -2.53
CA THR A 391 -1.70 6.53 -3.25
C THR A 391 -2.95 6.10 -2.46
N PHE A 392 -2.87 6.03 -1.12
CA PHE A 392 -4.00 5.59 -0.29
C PHE A 392 -5.02 6.70 0.01
N PHE A 393 -4.64 7.97 -0.15
CA PHE A 393 -5.62 9.06 -0.11
C PHE A 393 -6.70 8.97 -1.20
N GLN A 394 -6.44 8.26 -2.29
CA GLN A 394 -7.42 8.00 -3.35
C GLN A 394 -8.71 7.37 -2.81
N ARG A 395 -8.63 6.58 -1.74
CA ARG A 395 -9.80 5.95 -1.10
C ARG A 395 -10.72 6.94 -0.41
N ALA A 396 -10.15 8.01 0.11
CA ALA A 396 -10.88 9.00 0.89
C ALA A 396 -11.28 10.24 0.08
N TYR A 397 -11.24 10.17 -1.26
CA TYR A 397 -11.52 11.31 -2.13
C TYR A 397 -12.92 11.89 -1.90
N ASP A 398 -13.94 11.05 -1.77
CA ASP A 398 -15.30 11.47 -1.46
C ASP A 398 -15.38 12.16 -0.09
N GLN A 399 -14.78 11.57 0.96
CA GLN A 399 -14.80 12.12 2.31
C GLN A 399 -14.03 13.45 2.41
N ILE A 400 -12.96 13.62 1.64
CA ILE A 400 -12.24 14.90 1.55
C ILE A 400 -13.16 15.98 0.97
N ILE A 401 -13.93 15.66 -0.08
CA ILE A 401 -14.90 16.60 -0.67
C ILE A 401 -16.05 16.87 0.29
N HIS A 402 -16.78 15.81 0.63
CA HIS A 402 -18.07 15.89 1.29
C HIS A 402 -17.95 16.29 2.77
N ASP A 403 -17.07 15.62 3.53
CA ASP A 403 -17.02 15.79 4.97
C ASP A 403 -16.10 16.93 5.41
N VAL A 404 -15.08 17.27 4.60
CA VAL A 404 -14.09 18.29 4.98
C VAL A 404 -14.24 19.57 4.15
N SER A 405 -14.16 19.47 2.81
CA SER A 405 -14.06 20.65 1.95
C SER A 405 -15.36 21.45 1.91
N LEU A 406 -16.53 20.80 1.76
CA LEU A 406 -17.83 21.49 1.74
C LEU A 406 -18.11 22.27 3.03
N MET A 407 -17.63 21.80 4.17
CA MET A 407 -17.75 22.48 5.46
C MET A 407 -16.59 23.41 5.78
N HIS A 408 -15.59 23.47 4.90
CA HIS A 408 -14.38 24.27 5.07
C HIS A 408 -13.67 24.05 6.41
N LEU A 409 -13.58 22.78 6.84
CA LEU A 409 -13.04 22.39 8.14
C LEU A 409 -11.52 22.47 8.19
N ASN A 410 -10.98 22.82 9.33
CA ASN A 410 -9.54 22.89 9.60
C ASN A 410 -8.94 21.49 9.72
N VAL A 411 -8.58 20.86 8.59
CA VAL A 411 -7.92 19.57 8.51
C VAL A 411 -6.63 19.72 7.70
N LEU A 412 -5.49 19.28 8.26
CA LEU A 412 -4.25 19.18 7.52
C LEU A 412 -4.07 17.77 6.96
N PHE A 413 -3.87 17.65 5.66
CA PHE A 413 -3.51 16.39 4.99
C PHE A 413 -1.99 16.30 4.83
N GLY A 414 -1.35 15.40 5.58
CA GLY A 414 0.07 15.05 5.43
C GLY A 414 0.21 13.93 4.39
N VAL A 415 0.58 14.31 3.17
CA VAL A 415 0.64 13.41 2.01
C VAL A 415 2.05 12.84 1.88
N ASP A 416 2.26 11.69 2.51
CA ASP A 416 3.56 11.00 2.50
C ASP A 416 3.77 10.21 1.20
N ARG A 417 5.00 10.01 0.77
CA ARG A 417 5.37 9.27 -0.45
C ARG A 417 4.71 9.84 -1.71
N ALA A 418 4.68 11.16 -1.81
CA ALA A 418 4.22 11.85 -2.99
C ALA A 418 5.25 11.75 -4.13
N GLY A 419 4.78 11.73 -5.38
CA GLY A 419 5.59 11.58 -6.58
C GLY A 419 5.92 10.13 -6.91
N LEU A 420 7.06 9.92 -7.56
CA LEU A 420 7.52 8.61 -8.01
C LEU A 420 8.00 7.76 -6.82
N VAL A 421 7.46 6.55 -6.68
CA VAL A 421 7.78 5.62 -5.59
C VAL A 421 8.43 4.36 -6.16
N PRO A 422 9.65 3.99 -5.70
CA PRO A 422 10.35 2.83 -6.20
C PRO A 422 9.81 1.51 -5.60
N GLY A 423 9.97 0.42 -6.33
CA GLY A 423 9.90 -0.95 -5.85
C GLY A 423 8.50 -1.57 -5.76
N ASP A 424 7.46 -0.80 -5.42
CA ASP A 424 6.10 -1.34 -5.22
C ASP A 424 5.20 -1.24 -6.46
N GLY A 425 5.69 -0.62 -7.54
CA GLY A 425 5.08 -0.62 -8.85
C GLY A 425 3.81 0.24 -8.98
N GLU A 426 2.98 -0.13 -9.96
CA GLU A 426 1.85 0.64 -10.43
C GLU A 426 0.77 0.94 -9.38
N THR A 427 0.72 0.19 -8.29
CA THR A 427 -0.29 0.36 -7.23
C THR A 427 0.12 1.34 -6.13
N HIS A 428 1.40 1.76 -6.07
CA HIS A 428 1.92 2.56 -4.97
C HIS A 428 2.48 3.92 -5.39
N GLN A 429 2.33 4.33 -6.67
CA GLN A 429 2.80 5.63 -7.13
C GLN A 429 2.00 6.78 -6.51
N GLY A 430 2.70 7.79 -6.01
CA GLY A 430 2.10 8.98 -5.40
C GLY A 430 1.92 10.13 -6.38
N ILE A 431 1.31 9.86 -7.53
CA ILE A 431 1.30 10.80 -8.67
C ILE A 431 -0.01 11.56 -8.84
N TYR A 432 -1.09 11.18 -8.14
CA TYR A 432 -2.42 11.73 -8.37
C TYR A 432 -2.81 12.87 -7.41
N ASP A 433 -2.14 13.00 -6.28
CA ASP A 433 -2.52 13.92 -5.21
C ASP A 433 -2.55 15.40 -5.62
N PRO A 434 -1.62 15.95 -6.44
CA PRO A 434 -1.73 17.34 -6.86
C PRO A 434 -3.00 17.60 -7.68
N ALA A 435 -3.36 16.66 -8.56
CA ALA A 435 -4.53 16.79 -9.41
C ALA A 435 -5.82 16.76 -8.57
N PHE A 436 -6.03 15.77 -7.71
CA PHE A 436 -7.29 15.67 -6.99
C PHE A 436 -7.45 16.75 -5.91
N PHE A 437 -6.40 17.14 -5.17
CA PHE A 437 -6.50 18.23 -4.20
C PHE A 437 -6.78 19.58 -4.87
N SER A 438 -6.14 19.86 -6.00
CA SER A 438 -6.40 21.09 -6.75
C SER A 438 -7.82 21.15 -7.33
N GLN A 439 -8.37 20.02 -7.80
CA GLN A 439 -9.75 19.93 -8.27
C GLN A 439 -10.78 20.23 -7.17
N ILE A 440 -10.46 19.84 -5.93
CA ILE A 440 -11.32 20.12 -4.76
C ILE A 440 -11.17 21.60 -4.30
N GLY A 441 -10.10 22.28 -4.71
CA GLY A 441 -9.80 23.65 -4.26
C GLY A 441 -9.01 23.71 -2.95
N ILE A 442 -8.38 22.62 -2.52
CA ILE A 442 -7.58 22.56 -1.29
C ILE A 442 -6.16 23.04 -1.59
N PRO A 443 -5.63 24.04 -0.85
CA PRO A 443 -4.25 24.49 -1.00
C PRO A 443 -3.23 23.37 -0.75
N VAL A 444 -2.24 23.24 -1.65
CA VAL A 444 -1.22 22.20 -1.60
C VAL A 444 0.16 22.82 -1.51
N PHE A 445 0.95 22.37 -0.54
CA PHE A 445 2.35 22.73 -0.34
C PHE A 445 3.25 21.52 -0.63
N ALA A 446 4.37 21.76 -1.30
CA ALA A 446 5.33 20.73 -1.72
C ALA A 446 6.76 21.14 -1.33
N PRO A 447 7.14 21.06 -0.05
CA PRO A 447 8.50 21.35 0.39
C PRO A 447 9.51 20.44 -0.31
N ALA A 448 10.60 21.01 -0.80
CA ALA A 448 11.65 20.29 -1.52
C ALA A 448 12.78 19.78 -0.59
N ASN A 449 12.88 20.31 0.63
CA ASN A 449 13.89 19.96 1.62
C ASN A 449 13.35 20.00 3.06
N TYR A 450 14.15 19.55 4.01
CA TYR A 450 13.74 19.49 5.43
C TYR A 450 13.56 20.88 6.06
N ALA A 451 14.34 21.87 5.63
CA ALA A 451 14.22 23.23 6.15
C ALA A 451 12.85 23.82 5.79
N GLU A 452 12.39 23.64 4.56
CA GLU A 452 11.05 24.07 4.13
C GLU A 452 9.94 23.30 4.85
N LEU A 453 10.08 21.97 5.00
CA LEU A 453 9.10 21.18 5.73
C LEU A 453 8.95 21.66 7.18
N LYS A 454 10.08 21.88 7.88
CA LYS A 454 10.11 22.41 9.25
C LYS A 454 9.56 23.83 9.37
N TYR A 455 9.74 24.65 8.34
CA TYR A 455 9.20 26.01 8.33
C TYR A 455 7.70 26.03 8.06
N TRP A 456 7.24 25.33 7.02
CA TRP A 456 5.84 25.42 6.59
C TRP A 456 4.88 24.64 7.48
N LEU A 457 5.27 23.49 8.03
CA LEU A 457 4.37 22.66 8.82
C LEU A 457 3.75 23.39 10.03
N PRO A 458 4.53 24.15 10.86
CA PRO A 458 3.95 24.97 11.94
C PRO A 458 2.97 26.03 11.44
N HIS A 459 3.27 26.71 10.32
CA HIS A 459 2.37 27.72 9.74
C HIS A 459 1.08 27.11 9.23
N LEU A 460 1.16 25.93 8.60
CA LEU A 460 -0.03 25.22 8.09
C LEU A 460 -0.92 24.70 9.21
N VAL A 461 -0.37 24.40 10.40
CA VAL A 461 -1.16 24.00 11.57
C VAL A 461 -1.72 25.22 12.31
N LYS A 462 -0.87 26.21 12.65
CA LYS A 462 -1.27 27.33 13.53
C LYS A 462 -2.17 28.37 12.86
N ASP A 463 -1.95 28.61 11.55
CA ASP A 463 -2.69 29.63 10.78
C ASP A 463 -3.79 29.03 9.91
N MET A 464 -4.34 27.87 10.30
CA MET A 464 -5.29 27.12 9.50
C MET A 464 -6.65 27.84 9.41
N THR A 465 -7.07 28.12 8.17
CA THR A 465 -8.39 28.63 7.82
C THR A 465 -8.95 27.76 6.70
N GLY A 466 -9.52 26.63 7.04
CA GLY A 466 -9.95 25.61 6.10
C GLY A 466 -8.89 24.53 5.81
N PRO A 467 -9.23 23.52 4.97
CA PRO A 467 -8.37 22.37 4.74
C PRO A 467 -7.12 22.73 3.94
N ARG A 468 -6.02 22.03 4.20
CA ARG A 468 -4.72 22.21 3.52
C ARG A 468 -4.02 20.86 3.35
N ALA A 469 -3.16 20.76 2.35
CA ALA A 469 -2.31 19.59 2.13
C ALA A 469 -0.83 19.99 2.10
N ILE A 470 0.02 19.15 2.69
CA ILE A 470 1.46 19.22 2.56
C ILE A 470 1.97 17.87 2.06
N ARG A 471 2.59 17.86 0.87
CA ARG A 471 3.08 16.65 0.21
C ARG A 471 4.59 16.60 0.19
N TYR A 472 5.16 15.42 0.42
CA TYR A 472 6.62 15.21 0.43
C TYR A 472 6.99 13.82 -0.07
N ALA A 473 8.20 13.72 -0.65
CA ALA A 473 8.71 12.52 -1.27
C ALA A 473 9.07 11.41 -0.25
N ARG A 474 9.15 10.18 -0.72
CA ARG A 474 9.72 9.06 0.04
C ARG A 474 11.24 9.19 0.15
N GLY A 475 11.79 8.97 1.35
CA GLY A 475 13.23 8.92 1.61
C GLY A 475 13.82 10.24 2.05
N ASN A 476 15.12 10.43 1.77
CA ASN A 476 15.89 11.56 2.27
C ASN A 476 15.85 12.75 1.30
N GLU A 477 16.10 13.96 1.82
CA GLU A 477 16.32 15.12 0.98
C GLU A 477 17.59 14.93 0.12
N LYS A 478 17.64 15.65 -0.98
CA LYS A 478 18.79 15.67 -1.88
C LYS A 478 19.73 16.82 -1.51
N GLU A 479 21.04 16.57 -1.60
CA GLU A 479 22.06 17.57 -1.23
C GLU A 479 21.87 18.91 -1.96
N ALA A 480 21.57 18.87 -3.26
CA ALA A 480 21.32 20.07 -4.07
C ALA A 480 20.11 20.88 -3.58
N LEU A 481 19.08 20.20 -3.06
CA LEU A 481 17.86 20.84 -2.53
C LEU A 481 18.06 21.28 -1.06
N ALA A 482 18.79 20.53 -0.26
CA ALA A 482 19.16 20.91 1.10
C ALA A 482 19.96 22.23 1.13
N ALA A 483 20.87 22.41 0.15
CA ALA A 483 21.68 23.63 0.01
C ALA A 483 20.87 24.90 -0.27
N LEU A 484 19.61 24.78 -0.74
CA LEU A 484 18.74 25.94 -0.98
C LEU A 484 18.21 26.56 0.32
N GLY A 485 18.16 25.78 1.41
CA GLY A 485 17.54 26.21 2.66
C GLY A 485 16.04 26.51 2.52
N CYS A 486 15.56 27.45 3.34
CA CYS A 486 14.17 27.92 3.29
C CYS A 486 14.12 29.45 3.31
N THR A 487 13.44 30.04 2.35
CA THR A 487 13.23 31.50 2.25
C THR A 487 11.91 31.95 2.89
N GLY A 488 10.97 31.02 3.09
CA GLY A 488 9.59 31.33 3.49
C GLY A 488 8.70 31.84 2.34
N ASN A 489 9.21 31.90 1.12
CA ASN A 489 8.43 32.31 -0.06
C ASN A 489 7.57 31.14 -0.60
N LEU A 490 6.51 31.49 -1.32
CA LEU A 490 5.64 30.52 -1.99
C LEU A 490 6.24 29.96 -3.27
N PHE A 491 7.20 30.68 -3.86
CA PHE A 491 8.07 30.22 -4.95
C PHE A 491 9.40 30.97 -4.90
N ASP A 492 10.46 30.34 -5.40
CA ASP A 492 11.81 30.90 -5.44
C ASP A 492 12.45 30.72 -6.82
N LYS A 493 13.23 31.69 -7.24
CA LYS A 493 14.17 31.57 -8.33
C LYS A 493 15.46 30.98 -7.78
N ILE A 494 15.67 29.69 -8.00
CA ILE A 494 16.73 28.89 -7.34
C ILE A 494 18.03 28.77 -8.16
N ASP A 495 18.01 29.07 -9.46
CA ASP A 495 19.19 29.26 -10.29
C ASP A 495 18.95 30.45 -11.22
N THR A 496 19.94 31.33 -11.36
CA THR A 496 19.81 32.56 -12.12
C THR A 496 20.99 32.72 -13.10
N ARG A 497 20.68 32.98 -14.36
CA ARG A 497 21.68 33.19 -15.40
C ARG A 497 21.46 34.53 -16.10
N PRO A 498 22.50 35.38 -16.24
CA PRO A 498 22.35 36.65 -16.95
C PRO A 498 21.85 36.45 -18.39
N GLY A 499 20.81 37.18 -18.76
CA GLY A 499 20.24 37.14 -20.10
C GLY A 499 19.45 35.88 -20.43
N ALA A 500 19.04 35.08 -19.41
CA ALA A 500 18.22 33.90 -19.66
C ALA A 500 16.88 34.25 -20.32
N LYS A 501 16.54 33.51 -21.37
CA LYS A 501 15.26 33.54 -22.08
C LYS A 501 14.48 32.22 -21.92
N VAL A 502 15.02 31.31 -21.15
CA VAL A 502 14.42 30.01 -20.79
C VAL A 502 14.22 29.96 -19.30
N ALA A 503 13.03 29.55 -18.85
CA ALA A 503 12.74 29.21 -17.45
C ALA A 503 12.37 27.74 -17.33
N LEU A 504 12.97 27.04 -16.37
CA LEU A 504 12.56 25.72 -15.95
C LEU A 504 11.83 25.86 -14.60
N VAL A 505 10.63 25.29 -14.49
CA VAL A 505 9.78 25.40 -13.32
C VAL A 505 9.45 24.01 -12.81
N SER A 506 9.52 23.81 -11.49
CA SER A 506 9.15 22.54 -10.84
C SER A 506 8.78 22.74 -9.37
N TYR A 507 8.50 21.65 -8.67
CA TYR A 507 8.27 21.64 -7.22
C TYR A 507 8.77 20.34 -6.56
N GLY A 508 8.89 20.36 -5.25
CA GLY A 508 9.29 19.20 -4.47
C GLY A 508 10.61 18.60 -4.92
N ALA A 509 10.69 17.27 -4.89
CA ALA A 509 11.92 16.54 -5.24
C ALA A 509 12.33 16.66 -6.73
N GLU A 510 11.40 16.99 -7.62
CA GLU A 510 11.69 17.13 -9.06
C GLU A 510 12.50 18.41 -9.37
N SER A 511 12.55 19.33 -8.41
CA SER A 511 13.37 20.54 -8.52
C SER A 511 14.88 20.25 -8.65
N GLU A 512 15.36 19.07 -8.22
CA GLU A 512 16.74 18.62 -8.46
C GLU A 512 17.04 18.49 -9.95
N GLU A 513 16.10 17.94 -10.73
CA GLU A 513 16.28 17.69 -12.16
C GLU A 513 16.33 18.99 -12.97
N ILE A 514 15.51 19.98 -12.63
CA ILE A 514 15.58 21.27 -13.33
C ILE A 514 16.89 22.02 -13.01
N ILE A 515 17.42 21.94 -11.79
CA ILE A 515 18.75 22.49 -11.45
C ILE A 515 19.86 21.80 -12.27
N ALA A 516 19.77 20.49 -12.40
CA ALA A 516 20.73 19.74 -13.23
C ALA A 516 20.58 20.08 -14.71
N ALA A 517 19.35 20.25 -15.22
CA ALA A 517 19.08 20.62 -16.59
C ALA A 517 19.61 22.03 -16.95
N THR A 518 19.50 23.03 -16.05
CA THR A 518 20.10 24.36 -16.30
C THR A 518 21.61 24.28 -16.47
N LYS A 519 22.31 23.43 -15.71
CA LYS A 519 23.75 23.19 -15.86
C LYS A 519 24.10 22.57 -17.23
N LEU A 520 23.29 21.59 -17.68
CA LEU A 520 23.47 20.98 -19.00
C LEU A 520 23.22 21.96 -20.13
N LEU A 521 22.20 22.82 -20.02
CA LEU A 521 21.90 23.88 -20.97
C LEU A 521 23.05 24.91 -21.06
N LEU A 522 23.62 25.29 -19.93
CA LEU A 522 24.76 26.20 -19.87
C LEU A 522 25.99 25.65 -20.62
N GLN A 523 26.28 24.33 -20.49
CA GLN A 523 27.35 23.68 -21.28
C GLN A 523 27.10 23.78 -22.79
N LYS A 524 25.85 23.92 -23.19
CA LYS A 524 25.44 24.14 -24.60
C LYS A 524 25.28 25.63 -24.94
N LYS A 525 25.74 26.54 -24.08
CA LYS A 525 25.70 28.01 -24.23
C LYS A 525 24.26 28.57 -24.23
N VAL A 526 23.32 27.87 -23.60
CA VAL A 526 21.95 28.34 -23.38
C VAL A 526 21.81 28.74 -21.91
N ALA A 527 21.57 30.03 -21.68
CA ALA A 527 21.27 30.53 -20.34
C ALA A 527 19.80 30.21 -19.99
N ALA A 528 19.59 29.52 -18.88
CA ALA A 528 18.27 29.18 -18.37
C ALA A 528 18.21 29.41 -16.85
N ASP A 529 17.08 29.91 -16.40
CA ASP A 529 16.78 30.08 -14.96
C ASP A 529 15.94 28.92 -14.44
N ALA A 530 16.02 28.62 -13.14
CA ALA A 530 15.20 27.62 -12.50
C ALA A 530 14.32 28.24 -11.41
N TYR A 531 13.06 27.87 -11.40
CA TYR A 531 12.06 28.26 -10.40
C TYR A 531 11.50 27.04 -9.67
N LYS A 532 11.43 27.12 -8.36
CA LYS A 532 10.85 26.10 -7.50
C LYS A 532 9.58 26.64 -6.82
N LEU A 533 8.48 25.92 -6.94
CA LEU A 533 7.24 26.24 -6.23
C LEU A 533 7.22 25.51 -4.88
N THR A 534 6.89 26.22 -3.80
CA THR A 534 6.63 25.64 -2.47
C THR A 534 5.12 25.47 -2.26
N ARG A 535 4.30 26.51 -2.57
CA ARG A 535 2.85 26.30 -2.75
C ARG A 535 2.58 26.01 -4.23
N ILE A 536 2.02 24.83 -4.50
CA ILE A 536 1.73 24.41 -5.88
C ILE A 536 0.28 24.69 -6.29
N PHE A 537 -0.62 24.78 -5.31
CA PHE A 537 -2.01 25.16 -5.54
C PHE A 537 -2.56 25.96 -4.33
N PRO A 538 -3.35 27.04 -4.56
CA PRO A 538 -3.43 27.77 -5.83
C PRO A 538 -2.03 28.26 -6.27
N LEU A 539 -1.85 28.50 -7.55
CA LEU A 539 -0.58 29.03 -8.06
C LEU A 539 -0.19 30.31 -7.28
N PRO A 540 1.10 30.49 -6.92
CA PRO A 540 1.54 31.67 -6.19
C PRO A 540 1.23 32.96 -6.95
N GLU A 541 0.78 33.97 -6.23
CA GLU A 541 0.62 35.33 -6.76
C GLU A 541 2.00 35.85 -7.26
N GLY A 542 2.02 36.56 -8.38
CA GLY A 542 3.23 37.07 -8.98
C GLY A 542 4.05 36.03 -9.79
N LEU A 543 3.63 34.75 -9.83
CA LEU A 543 4.36 33.73 -10.58
C LEU A 543 4.30 33.97 -12.09
N CYS A 544 3.12 34.28 -12.64
CA CYS A 544 2.98 34.55 -14.08
C CYS A 544 3.77 35.80 -14.50
N GLU A 545 3.79 36.82 -13.67
CA GLU A 545 4.57 38.04 -13.86
C GLU A 545 6.07 37.75 -13.84
N ALA A 546 6.54 36.93 -12.89
CA ALA A 546 7.94 36.53 -12.82
C ALA A 546 8.40 35.70 -14.04
N LEU A 547 7.46 35.04 -14.72
CA LEU A 547 7.71 34.22 -15.88
C LEU A 547 7.44 34.93 -17.23
N ALA A 548 6.88 36.14 -17.24
CA ALA A 548 6.41 36.83 -18.42
C ALA A 548 7.51 37.16 -19.45
N ASP A 549 8.76 37.42 -19.01
CA ASP A 549 9.88 37.85 -19.87
C ASP A 549 10.65 36.69 -20.54
N TYR A 550 10.26 35.43 -20.25
CA TYR A 550 10.89 34.27 -20.89
C TYR A 550 10.21 33.90 -22.19
N ASP A 551 11.03 33.54 -23.18
CA ASP A 551 10.55 33.12 -24.52
C ASP A 551 10.13 31.64 -24.51
N THR A 552 10.72 30.85 -23.59
CA THR A 552 10.41 29.42 -23.43
C THR A 552 10.29 29.08 -21.93
N ILE A 553 9.22 28.43 -21.55
CA ILE A 553 9.01 27.90 -20.20
C ILE A 553 8.84 26.38 -20.27
N LEU A 554 9.64 25.66 -19.52
CA LEU A 554 9.47 24.22 -19.31
C LEU A 554 9.00 23.99 -17.88
N PHE A 555 7.89 23.27 -17.72
CA PHE A 555 7.42 22.77 -16.42
C PHE A 555 7.66 21.28 -16.31
N ALA A 556 8.26 20.83 -15.18
CA ALA A 556 8.49 19.43 -14.89
C ALA A 556 7.83 19.05 -13.56
N GLU A 557 7.06 17.95 -13.54
CA GLU A 557 6.41 17.44 -12.34
C GLU A 557 6.39 15.91 -12.29
N ASP A 558 6.66 15.33 -11.12
CA ASP A 558 6.56 13.90 -10.84
C ASP A 558 5.11 13.47 -10.51
N ALA A 559 4.14 14.09 -11.17
CA ALA A 559 2.70 13.87 -11.02
C ALA A 559 2.03 13.65 -12.37
N ILE A 560 0.78 13.23 -12.33
CA ILE A 560 -0.01 12.95 -13.54
C ILE A 560 -0.16 14.22 -14.39
N ARG A 561 0.04 14.10 -15.71
CA ARG A 561 -0.10 15.20 -16.65
C ARG A 561 -1.50 15.80 -16.65
N THR A 562 -2.52 14.93 -16.74
CA THR A 562 -3.92 15.34 -16.84
C THR A 562 -4.44 15.90 -15.52
N GLY A 563 -4.80 17.18 -15.52
CA GLY A 563 -5.23 17.89 -14.31
C GLY A 563 -4.08 18.29 -13.37
N GLY A 564 -2.82 18.04 -13.76
CA GLY A 564 -1.64 18.41 -12.99
C GLY A 564 -1.40 19.91 -12.92
N ILE A 565 -0.44 20.29 -12.10
CA ILE A 565 -0.11 21.71 -11.84
C ILE A 565 0.49 22.37 -13.08
N GLY A 566 1.27 21.62 -13.86
CA GLY A 566 1.84 22.15 -15.10
C GLY A 566 0.80 22.53 -16.15
N GLN A 567 -0.32 21.79 -16.26
CA GLN A 567 -1.43 22.20 -17.12
C GLN A 567 -2.09 23.50 -16.62
N GLN A 568 -2.24 23.63 -15.31
CA GLN A 568 -2.84 24.83 -14.70
C GLN A 568 -1.95 26.05 -14.91
N LEU A 569 -0.60 25.91 -14.77
CA LEU A 569 0.33 27.00 -15.04
C LEU A 569 0.32 27.40 -16.51
N GLY A 570 0.34 26.44 -17.44
CA GLY A 570 0.27 26.72 -18.87
C GLY A 570 -1.00 27.50 -19.23
N PHE A 571 -2.14 27.12 -18.68
CA PHE A 571 -3.39 27.84 -18.86
C PHE A 571 -3.35 29.25 -18.23
N ALA A 572 -2.80 29.40 -17.02
CA ALA A 572 -2.66 30.70 -16.35
C ALA A 572 -1.77 31.67 -17.14
N LEU A 573 -0.65 31.20 -17.66
CA LEU A 573 0.24 31.99 -18.53
C LEU A 573 -0.48 32.45 -19.80
N GLN A 574 -1.27 31.58 -20.44
CA GLN A 574 -2.07 31.93 -21.61
C GLN A 574 -3.10 33.02 -21.28
N GLN A 575 -3.79 32.90 -20.13
CA GLN A 575 -4.75 33.91 -19.67
C GLN A 575 -4.08 35.26 -19.35
N ALA A 576 -2.83 35.23 -18.85
CA ALA A 576 -2.01 36.41 -18.62
C ALA A 576 -1.46 37.05 -19.92
N GLY A 577 -1.74 36.46 -21.09
CA GLY A 577 -1.32 36.99 -22.40
C GLY A 577 0.09 36.59 -22.80
N TRP A 578 0.75 35.68 -22.11
CA TRP A 578 2.08 35.20 -22.50
C TRP A 578 2.04 34.42 -23.83
N GLN A 579 2.99 34.70 -24.74
CA GLN A 579 3.01 34.20 -26.11
C GLN A 579 4.22 33.29 -26.42
N GLY A 580 4.98 32.90 -25.40
CA GLY A 580 6.17 32.06 -25.58
C GLY A 580 5.84 30.58 -25.83
N LYS A 581 6.86 29.76 -25.88
CA LYS A 581 6.74 28.29 -26.02
C LYS A 581 6.65 27.62 -24.66
N TYR A 582 5.59 26.85 -24.42
CA TYR A 582 5.38 26.06 -23.18
C TYR A 582 5.66 24.60 -23.42
N LEU A 583 6.57 24.04 -22.62
CA LEU A 583 6.89 22.62 -22.60
C LEU A 583 6.43 22.03 -21.26
N LEU A 584 5.73 20.90 -21.30
CA LEU A 584 5.25 20.21 -20.10
C LEU A 584 5.78 18.79 -20.06
N HIS A 585 6.60 18.50 -19.05
CA HIS A 585 7.05 17.17 -18.68
C HIS A 585 6.32 16.73 -17.41
N ALA A 586 5.62 15.64 -17.49
CA ALA A 586 4.82 15.07 -16.39
C ALA A 586 4.59 13.59 -16.65
N VAL A 587 4.13 12.87 -15.65
CA VAL A 587 3.79 11.46 -15.77
C VAL A 587 2.55 11.31 -16.66
N ASP A 588 2.66 10.53 -17.72
CA ASP A 588 1.52 10.21 -18.58
C ASP A 588 0.56 9.22 -17.87
N ASN A 589 -0.67 9.06 -18.38
CA ASN A 589 -1.69 8.16 -17.86
C ASN A 589 -1.31 6.68 -18.08
N SER A 590 -0.05 6.31 -17.89
CA SER A 590 0.45 4.96 -17.99
C SER A 590 0.72 4.39 -16.60
N HIS A 591 0.49 3.10 -16.45
CA HIS A 591 0.80 2.40 -15.21
C HIS A 591 2.33 2.23 -15.09
N LEU A 592 2.92 2.91 -14.11
CA LEU A 592 4.37 2.85 -13.85
C LEU A 592 4.72 1.56 -13.12
N LEU A 593 5.50 0.72 -13.76
CA LEU A 593 5.98 -0.52 -13.17
C LEU A 593 7.01 -0.24 -12.06
N HIS A 594 7.37 -1.28 -11.32
CA HIS A 594 8.41 -1.21 -10.29
C HIS A 594 9.79 -0.98 -10.92
N ALA A 595 10.49 0.03 -10.42
CA ALA A 595 11.85 0.42 -10.82
C ALA A 595 12.43 1.37 -9.78
N SER A 596 13.69 1.77 -9.90
CA SER A 596 14.25 2.88 -9.13
C SER A 596 13.65 4.23 -9.59
N VAL A 597 13.66 5.24 -8.72
CA VAL A 597 13.16 6.59 -9.08
C VAL A 597 13.92 7.16 -10.29
N ALA A 598 15.24 6.93 -10.38
CA ALA A 598 16.04 7.40 -11.51
C ALA A 598 15.62 6.75 -12.84
N GLU A 599 15.33 5.43 -12.83
CA GLU A 599 14.81 4.74 -14.01
C GLU A 599 13.41 5.23 -14.38
N LEU A 600 12.51 5.41 -13.40
CA LEU A 600 11.17 5.95 -13.63
C LEU A 600 11.22 7.35 -14.24
N ARG A 601 12.07 8.25 -13.73
CA ARG A 601 12.29 9.59 -14.31
C ARG A 601 12.74 9.50 -15.77
N LYS A 602 13.72 8.64 -16.04
CA LYS A 602 14.21 8.43 -17.41
C LYS A 602 13.12 7.90 -18.34
N ASP A 603 12.34 6.94 -17.90
CA ASP A 603 11.25 6.36 -18.69
C ASP A 603 10.11 7.36 -18.96
N GLN A 604 9.93 8.35 -18.08
CA GLN A 604 8.94 9.42 -18.22
C GLN A 604 9.51 10.72 -18.83
N ASN A 605 10.78 10.73 -19.26
CA ASN A 605 11.48 11.93 -19.74
C ASN A 605 11.49 13.08 -18.73
N LEU A 606 11.59 12.76 -17.45
CA LEU A 606 11.65 13.71 -16.33
C LEU A 606 13.08 13.93 -15.84
N ASP A 607 14.08 13.19 -16.35
CA ASP A 607 15.47 13.37 -15.99
C ASP A 607 16.07 14.63 -16.66
N ALA A 608 17.08 15.20 -16.04
CA ALA A 608 17.72 16.44 -16.48
C ALA A 608 18.18 16.43 -17.95
N ALA A 609 18.61 15.28 -18.46
CA ALA A 609 19.07 15.13 -19.84
C ALA A 609 17.92 15.28 -20.84
N ALA A 610 16.77 14.67 -20.56
CA ALA A 610 15.57 14.79 -21.38
C ALA A 610 15.02 16.22 -21.35
N LEU A 611 14.93 16.84 -20.17
CA LEU A 611 14.47 18.23 -20.00
C LEU A 611 15.35 19.21 -20.82
N ALA A 612 16.68 19.06 -20.71
CA ALA A 612 17.61 19.91 -21.46
C ALA A 612 17.54 19.65 -22.96
N ALA A 613 17.38 18.43 -23.42
CA ALA A 613 17.27 18.07 -24.84
C ALA A 613 16.04 18.70 -25.49
N ASP A 614 14.88 18.68 -24.81
CA ASP A 614 13.65 19.23 -25.33
C ASP A 614 13.69 20.77 -25.40
N VAL A 615 14.29 21.44 -24.41
CA VAL A 615 14.57 22.88 -24.49
C VAL A 615 15.43 23.17 -25.70
N LEU A 616 16.55 22.45 -25.91
CA LEU A 616 17.44 22.66 -27.06
C LEU A 616 16.76 22.43 -28.41
N ALA A 617 15.85 21.47 -28.49
CA ALA A 617 15.05 21.23 -29.70
C ALA A 617 14.03 22.34 -29.95
N CYS A 618 13.46 22.91 -28.88
CA CYS A 618 12.45 23.95 -28.95
C CYS A 618 12.98 25.33 -29.37
N ILE A 619 14.22 25.69 -28.98
CA ILE A 619 14.83 27.00 -29.24
C ILE A 619 15.59 27.07 -30.56
N LYS A 620 15.83 25.96 -31.27
CA LYS A 620 16.36 25.90 -32.64
C LYS A 620 15.32 26.34 -33.63
#